data_277fd63866fa54e9795ca0be32c44878
#
_entry.id   277fd63866fa54e9795ca0be32c44878
#
_cell.length_a   1.000
_cell.length_b   1.000
_cell.length_c   1.000
_cell.angle_alpha   90.00
_cell.angle_beta   90.00
_cell.angle_gamma   90.00
#
_symmetry.space_group_name_H-M   'P 1'
#
loop_
_entity.id
_entity.type
_entity.pdbx_description
1 polymer ?
#
loop_
_entity_poly.entity_id
_entity_poly.type
_entity_poly.pdbx_seq_one_letter_code
_entity_poly.pdbx_strand_id
1 'polypeptide(L)'
;MKIASPAFAENAKIPKIYAKLGGNQRPPLEVSGVPADAKSLVVVCHDPDAPGRDGFYHWTVWNLPAEPTEITGESLPAGAVEGVTSWGRPGWNGPQPPFGTHRYQFYVYALDTTLDLPDTTKPKELIATLTPHIIDQAMLTGKFGVLDILRQEL
;
A
#
# COMPACT_ATOMS: atom_id res chain seq x y z
N MET A 1 6.32 -3.24 -15.08
CA MET A 1 5.26 -2.58 -14.28
C MET A 1 5.87 -1.54 -13.38
N LYS A 2 5.15 -0.48 -13.08
CA LYS A 2 5.61 0.63 -12.24
C LYS A 2 4.49 1.09 -11.31
N ILE A 3 4.86 1.49 -10.10
CA ILE A 3 3.97 2.17 -9.14
C ILE A 3 4.60 3.50 -8.73
N ALA A 4 3.82 4.56 -8.75
CA ALA A 4 4.23 5.92 -8.40
C ALA A 4 3.11 6.64 -7.67
N SER A 5 3.42 7.77 -7.06
CA SER A 5 2.44 8.67 -6.46
C SER A 5 2.62 10.08 -6.98
N PRO A 6 1.52 10.79 -7.35
CA PRO A 6 1.63 12.22 -7.65
C PRO A 6 1.92 13.06 -6.41
N ALA A 7 1.78 12.49 -5.20
CA ALA A 7 1.96 13.21 -3.95
C ALA A 7 3.38 13.18 -3.40
N PHE A 8 4.19 12.16 -3.76
CA PHE A 8 5.58 12.07 -3.31
C PHE A 8 6.40 11.22 -4.30
N ALA A 9 7.67 11.59 -4.46
CA ALA A 9 8.61 10.86 -5.31
C ALA A 9 9.22 9.68 -4.55
N GLU A 10 9.86 8.77 -5.29
CA GLU A 10 10.63 7.64 -4.73
C GLU A 10 11.61 8.14 -3.68
N ASN A 11 11.59 7.55 -2.51
CA ASN A 11 12.43 7.88 -1.34
C ASN A 11 12.21 9.27 -0.75
N ALA A 12 11.17 9.99 -1.18
CA ALA A 12 10.83 11.28 -0.62
C ALA A 12 9.91 11.14 0.60
N LYS A 13 9.72 12.24 1.32
CA LYS A 13 8.81 12.31 2.46
C LYS A 13 7.36 12.18 2.00
N ILE A 14 6.61 11.34 2.70
CA ILE A 14 5.16 11.26 2.53
C ILE A 14 4.54 12.50 3.19
N PRO A 15 3.67 13.24 2.49
CA PRO A 15 2.98 14.38 3.10
C PRO A 15 2.17 13.98 4.33
N LYS A 16 2.15 14.83 5.35
CA LYS A 16 1.54 14.49 6.62
C LYS A 16 0.02 14.27 6.57
N ILE A 17 -0.65 14.74 5.53
CA ILE A 17 -2.09 14.49 5.35
C ILE A 17 -2.40 12.98 5.23
N TYR A 18 -1.42 12.18 4.80
CA TYR A 18 -1.54 10.74 4.68
C TYR A 18 -1.08 9.99 5.93
N ALA A 19 -0.43 10.69 6.86
CA ALA A 19 -0.03 10.13 8.14
C ALA A 19 -1.24 9.98 9.07
N LYS A 20 -1.17 9.03 10.00
CA LYS A 20 -2.29 8.72 10.88
C LYS A 20 -2.80 9.92 11.68
N LEU A 21 -1.89 10.70 12.23
CA LEU A 21 -2.25 11.87 13.04
C LEU A 21 -2.41 13.15 12.22
N GLY A 22 -2.11 13.11 10.92
CA GLY A 22 -2.16 14.30 10.06
C GLY A 22 -3.39 14.42 9.19
N GLY A 23 -4.25 13.43 9.19
CA GLY A 23 -5.44 13.38 8.34
C GLY A 23 -5.82 11.97 7.97
N ASN A 24 -4.87 11.08 7.99
CA ASN A 24 -5.03 9.64 7.71
C ASN A 24 -5.73 9.37 6.38
N GLN A 25 -5.48 10.24 5.38
CA GLN A 25 -6.03 10.03 4.05
C GLN A 25 -5.18 9.01 3.29
N ARG A 26 -5.84 8.19 2.48
CA ARG A 26 -5.14 7.26 1.61
C ARG A 26 -4.39 8.03 0.53
N PRO A 27 -3.08 7.76 0.33
CA PRO A 27 -2.32 8.47 -0.68
C PRO A 27 -2.76 8.05 -2.09
N PRO A 28 -2.70 8.98 -3.05
CA PRO A 28 -2.96 8.63 -4.44
C PRO A 28 -1.80 7.81 -5.00
N LEU A 29 -2.12 6.78 -5.78
CA LEU A 29 -1.14 5.90 -6.43
C LEU A 29 -1.50 5.71 -7.91
N GLU A 30 -0.48 5.55 -8.72
CA GLU A 30 -0.61 5.27 -10.15
C GLU A 30 0.16 4.00 -10.48
N VAL A 31 -0.50 3.04 -11.11
CA VAL A 31 0.11 1.80 -11.58
C VAL A 31 0.08 1.78 -13.11
N SER A 32 1.22 1.49 -13.72
CA SER A 32 1.40 1.44 -15.17
C SER A 32 2.24 0.24 -15.59
N GLY A 33 2.24 -0.05 -16.89
CA GLY A 33 3.03 -1.15 -17.44
C GLY A 33 2.56 -2.52 -16.98
N VAL A 34 1.26 -2.68 -16.77
CA VAL A 34 0.67 -3.94 -16.30
C VAL A 34 0.83 -5.02 -17.38
N PRO A 35 1.33 -6.23 -17.05
CA PRO A 35 1.45 -7.31 -18.04
C PRO A 35 0.10 -7.68 -18.65
N ALA A 36 0.11 -7.99 -19.96
CA ALA A 36 -1.12 -8.31 -20.69
C ALA A 36 -1.81 -9.59 -20.20
N ASP A 37 -1.04 -10.50 -19.60
CA ASP A 37 -1.55 -11.77 -19.06
C ASP A 37 -1.97 -11.67 -17.59
N ALA A 38 -1.85 -10.49 -16.97
CA ALA A 38 -2.35 -10.29 -15.60
C ALA A 38 -3.87 -10.36 -15.55
N LYS A 39 -4.39 -10.93 -14.47
CA LYS A 39 -5.82 -11.03 -14.21
C LYS A 39 -6.30 -10.12 -13.08
N SER A 40 -5.40 -9.73 -12.18
CA SER A 40 -5.69 -8.77 -11.12
C SER A 40 -4.41 -8.15 -10.60
N LEU A 41 -4.56 -7.05 -9.86
CA LEU A 41 -3.48 -6.40 -9.13
C LEU A 41 -3.76 -6.41 -7.64
N VAL A 42 -2.68 -6.44 -6.86
CA VAL A 42 -2.70 -6.30 -5.40
C VAL A 42 -1.75 -5.18 -5.02
N VAL A 43 -2.16 -4.30 -4.11
CA VAL A 43 -1.28 -3.29 -3.51
C VAL A 43 -1.17 -3.56 -2.01
N VAL A 44 0.07 -3.52 -1.50
CA VAL A 44 0.37 -3.71 -0.08
C VAL A 44 1.31 -2.60 0.34
N CYS A 45 0.99 -1.91 1.44
CA CYS A 45 1.90 -0.96 2.06
C CYS A 45 2.49 -1.57 3.33
N HIS A 46 3.80 -1.69 3.37
CA HIS A 46 4.54 -2.34 4.47
C HIS A 46 5.64 -1.43 5.00
N ASP A 47 5.72 -1.32 6.32
CA ASP A 47 6.80 -0.66 7.04
C ASP A 47 7.74 -1.73 7.63
N PRO A 48 8.91 -1.97 7.00
CA PRO A 48 9.86 -2.96 7.52
C PRO A 48 10.64 -2.46 8.73
N ASP A 49 10.58 -1.17 9.03
CA ASP A 49 11.31 -0.56 10.14
C ASP A 49 10.51 -0.50 11.44
N ALA A 50 9.24 -0.85 11.40
CA ALA A 50 8.40 -0.91 12.59
C ALA A 50 8.90 -1.97 13.57
N PRO A 51 8.70 -1.77 14.89
CA PRO A 51 9.06 -2.78 15.88
C PRO A 51 8.39 -4.11 15.61
N GLY A 52 9.13 -5.19 15.89
CA GLY A 52 8.64 -6.54 15.68
C GLY A 52 9.24 -7.21 14.47
N ARG A 53 9.06 -8.52 14.42
CA ARG A 53 9.70 -9.40 13.41
C ARG A 53 9.25 -9.13 12.00
N ASP A 54 7.96 -8.82 11.84
CA ASP A 54 7.33 -8.71 10.51
C ASP A 54 7.09 -7.26 10.10
N GLY A 55 7.57 -6.27 10.89
CA GLY A 55 7.24 -4.88 10.66
C GLY A 55 5.75 -4.62 10.82
N PHE A 56 5.20 -3.69 10.03
CA PHE A 56 3.79 -3.33 10.14
C PHE A 56 3.19 -3.16 8.75
N TYR A 57 2.04 -3.78 8.52
CA TYR A 57 1.27 -3.64 7.28
C TYR A 57 0.23 -2.54 7.46
N HIS A 58 0.38 -1.48 6.67
CA HIS A 58 -0.47 -0.29 6.75
C HIS A 58 -1.69 -0.36 5.84
N TRP A 59 -1.64 -1.18 4.79
CA TRP A 59 -2.73 -1.27 3.82
C TRP A 59 -2.60 -2.51 2.96
N THR A 60 -3.71 -3.15 2.69
CA THR A 60 -3.80 -4.25 1.72
C THR A 60 -5.07 -4.07 0.89
N VAL A 61 -4.94 -4.23 -0.42
CA VAL A 61 -6.07 -4.22 -1.34
C VAL A 61 -5.81 -5.17 -2.48
N TRP A 62 -6.80 -5.98 -2.82
CA TRP A 62 -6.68 -6.96 -3.90
C TRP A 62 -7.86 -6.90 -4.85
N ASN A 63 -7.77 -7.70 -5.94
CA ASN A 63 -8.74 -7.68 -7.03
C ASN A 63 -8.91 -6.30 -7.66
N LEU A 64 -7.82 -5.53 -7.72
CA LEU A 64 -7.77 -4.33 -8.55
C LEU A 64 -7.77 -4.75 -10.03
N PRO A 65 -8.31 -3.91 -10.94
CA PRO A 65 -8.29 -4.22 -12.38
C PRO A 65 -6.88 -4.45 -12.91
N ALA A 66 -6.71 -5.43 -13.79
CA ALA A 66 -5.43 -5.78 -14.41
C ALA A 66 -5.13 -4.87 -15.59
N GLU A 67 -5.09 -3.56 -15.36
CA GLU A 67 -4.86 -2.51 -16.35
C GLU A 67 -4.21 -1.32 -15.66
N PRO A 68 -3.68 -0.34 -16.41
CA PRO A 68 -3.18 0.89 -15.78
C PRO A 68 -4.27 1.49 -14.90
N THR A 69 -3.93 1.74 -13.64
CA THR A 69 -4.91 2.06 -12.61
C THR A 69 -4.46 3.25 -11.78
N GLU A 70 -5.38 4.18 -11.53
CA GLU A 70 -5.21 5.24 -10.55
C GLU A 70 -6.03 4.90 -9.32
N ILE A 71 -5.38 4.94 -8.16
CA ILE A 71 -6.04 4.80 -6.87
C ILE A 71 -6.04 6.18 -6.24
N THR A 72 -7.24 6.69 -5.92
CA THR A 72 -7.39 7.99 -5.26
C THR A 72 -7.73 7.83 -3.79
N GLY A 73 -7.67 8.94 -3.03
CA GLY A 73 -8.07 8.94 -1.63
C GLY A 73 -9.55 8.71 -1.39
N GLU A 74 -10.39 8.87 -2.42
CA GLU A 74 -11.84 8.90 -2.27
C GLU A 74 -12.52 7.56 -2.55
N SER A 75 -12.03 6.82 -3.55
CA SER A 75 -12.67 5.57 -3.95
C SER A 75 -11.68 4.57 -4.49
N LEU A 76 -12.06 3.29 -4.42
CA LEU A 76 -11.36 2.19 -5.06
C LEU A 76 -12.11 1.75 -6.31
N PRO A 77 -11.41 1.17 -7.31
CA PRO A 77 -12.08 0.56 -8.46
C PRO A 77 -13.09 -0.49 -8.03
N ALA A 78 -14.15 -0.66 -8.81
CA ALA A 78 -15.17 -1.66 -8.55
C ALA A 78 -14.55 -3.06 -8.49
N GLY A 79 -15.00 -3.88 -7.54
CA GLY A 79 -14.51 -5.23 -7.33
C GLY A 79 -13.30 -5.33 -6.41
N ALA A 80 -12.63 -4.22 -6.10
CA ALA A 80 -11.50 -4.21 -5.18
C ALA A 80 -11.95 -4.50 -3.74
N VAL A 81 -11.11 -5.23 -3.01
CA VAL A 81 -11.35 -5.58 -1.61
C VAL A 81 -10.23 -5.02 -0.76
N GLU A 82 -10.55 -4.20 0.23
CA GLU A 82 -9.60 -3.78 1.26
C GLU A 82 -9.59 -4.78 2.41
N GLY A 83 -8.40 -5.29 2.73
CA GLY A 83 -8.23 -6.20 3.86
C GLY A 83 -7.86 -5.49 5.14
N VAL A 84 -7.68 -6.28 6.19
CA VAL A 84 -7.24 -5.76 7.48
C VAL A 84 -5.74 -5.44 7.46
N THR A 85 -5.36 -4.46 8.27
CA THR A 85 -3.96 -4.08 8.50
C THR A 85 -3.39 -4.86 9.69
N SER A 86 -2.12 -4.65 9.99
CA SER A 86 -1.52 -5.17 11.23
C SER A 86 -2.22 -4.66 12.50
N TRP A 87 -3.00 -3.59 12.37
CA TRP A 87 -3.82 -3.06 13.47
C TRP A 87 -5.14 -3.81 13.64
N GLY A 88 -5.45 -4.76 12.74
CA GLY A 88 -6.65 -5.57 12.83
C GLY A 88 -7.91 -4.89 12.29
N ARG A 89 -7.77 -3.79 11.56
CA ARG A 89 -8.87 -3.04 10.94
C ARG A 89 -8.63 -2.90 9.44
N PRO A 90 -9.69 -2.91 8.62
CA PRO A 90 -9.55 -2.70 7.19
C PRO A 90 -9.27 -1.23 6.85
N GLY A 91 -8.74 -1.01 5.65
CA GLY A 91 -8.50 0.31 5.10
C GLY A 91 -7.10 0.84 5.41
N TRP A 92 -6.84 2.05 4.92
CA TRP A 92 -5.56 2.71 5.09
C TRP A 92 -5.34 3.11 6.55
N ASN A 93 -4.18 2.74 7.09
CA ASN A 93 -3.71 3.18 8.40
C ASN A 93 -2.35 3.85 8.22
N GLY A 94 -2.34 5.18 8.25
CA GLY A 94 -1.19 5.98 7.87
C GLY A 94 0.02 5.86 8.78
N PRO A 95 1.17 6.41 8.33
CA PRO A 95 2.40 6.42 9.10
C PRO A 95 2.26 7.04 10.49
N GLN A 96 2.79 6.35 11.49
CA GLN A 96 2.92 6.83 12.85
C GLN A 96 4.14 6.17 13.51
N PRO A 97 5.38 6.46 13.01
CA PRO A 97 6.56 5.82 13.57
C PRO A 97 6.78 6.26 15.00
N PRO A 98 7.09 5.32 15.92
CA PRO A 98 7.32 5.67 17.33
C PRO A 98 8.67 6.36 17.56
N PHE A 99 9.62 6.19 16.64
CA PHE A 99 10.96 6.79 16.72
C PHE A 99 11.58 6.86 15.33
N GLY A 100 12.50 7.78 15.12
CA GLY A 100 13.28 7.89 13.89
C GLY A 100 12.45 8.15 12.66
N THR A 101 12.96 7.70 11.52
CA THR A 101 12.30 7.78 10.21
C THR A 101 12.15 6.38 9.67
N HIS A 102 10.94 6.00 9.31
CA HIS A 102 10.64 4.71 8.75
C HIS A 102 10.41 4.80 7.25
N ARG A 103 10.64 3.66 6.57
CA ARG A 103 10.31 3.46 5.16
C ARG A 103 8.92 2.85 5.07
N TYR A 104 8.13 3.37 4.13
CA TYR A 104 6.80 2.82 3.81
C TYR A 104 6.86 2.34 2.37
N GLN A 105 6.85 1.03 2.19
CA GLN A 105 7.04 0.38 0.91
C GLN A 105 5.70 -0.02 0.33
N PHE A 106 5.34 0.60 -0.79
CA PHE A 106 4.11 0.31 -1.53
C PHE A 106 4.45 -0.68 -2.63
N TYR A 107 4.05 -1.92 -2.43
CA TYR A 107 4.22 -2.99 -3.41
C TYR A 107 2.99 -3.09 -4.28
N VAL A 108 3.17 -3.28 -5.58
CA VAL A 108 2.12 -3.74 -6.48
C VAL A 108 2.53 -5.08 -7.05
N TYR A 109 1.61 -6.03 -7.01
CA TYR A 109 1.78 -7.38 -7.57
C TYR A 109 0.77 -7.59 -8.67
N ALA A 110 1.23 -8.01 -9.84
CA ALA A 110 0.36 -8.50 -10.90
C ALA A 110 0.22 -10.00 -10.75
N LEU A 111 -1.01 -10.49 -10.73
CA LEU A 111 -1.31 -11.90 -10.51
C LEU A 111 -1.91 -12.55 -11.74
N ASP A 112 -1.68 -13.86 -11.89
CA ASP A 112 -2.30 -14.68 -12.95
C ASP A 112 -3.72 -15.13 -12.59
N THR A 113 -4.28 -14.65 -11.49
CA THR A 113 -5.61 -15.00 -10.99
C THR A 113 -6.24 -13.83 -10.25
N THR A 114 -7.51 -13.94 -9.94
CA THR A 114 -8.17 -13.12 -8.91
C THR A 114 -8.13 -13.89 -7.60
N LEU A 115 -8.34 -13.20 -6.48
CA LEU A 115 -8.33 -13.80 -5.14
C LEU A 115 -9.74 -13.86 -4.58
N ASP A 116 -10.14 -15.05 -4.11
CA ASP A 116 -11.40 -15.26 -3.41
C ASP A 116 -11.12 -15.30 -1.90
N LEU A 117 -10.79 -14.14 -1.34
CA LEU A 117 -10.47 -14.00 0.07
C LEU A 117 -11.44 -13.01 0.71
N PRO A 118 -11.92 -13.29 1.94
CA PRO A 118 -12.73 -12.33 2.68
C PRO A 118 -11.89 -11.13 3.12
N ASP A 119 -12.55 -9.99 3.35
CA ASP A 119 -11.90 -8.75 3.79
C ASP A 119 -11.27 -8.86 5.18
N THR A 120 -11.58 -9.91 5.92
CA THR A 120 -10.96 -10.24 7.22
C THR A 120 -9.61 -10.94 7.09
N THR A 121 -9.14 -11.21 5.88
CA THR A 121 -7.86 -11.88 5.63
C THR A 121 -6.70 -11.03 6.14
N LYS A 122 -5.85 -11.63 6.96
CA LYS A 122 -4.69 -10.95 7.53
C LYS A 122 -3.58 -10.78 6.50
N PRO A 123 -2.72 -9.74 6.64
CA PRO A 123 -1.67 -9.48 5.65
C PRO A 123 -0.76 -10.67 5.34
N LYS A 124 -0.32 -11.41 6.34
CA LYS A 124 0.56 -12.57 6.12
C LYS A 124 -0.14 -13.68 5.34
N GLU A 125 -1.41 -13.91 5.59
CA GLU A 125 -2.21 -14.88 4.85
C GLU A 125 -2.41 -14.43 3.40
N LEU A 126 -2.67 -13.15 3.18
CA LEU A 126 -2.76 -12.58 1.83
C LEU A 126 -1.45 -12.81 1.06
N ILE A 127 -0.31 -12.46 1.67
CA ILE A 127 1.00 -12.62 1.03
C ILE A 127 1.26 -14.10 0.70
N ALA A 128 0.97 -15.01 1.60
CA ALA A 128 1.14 -16.44 1.37
C ALA A 128 0.26 -16.93 0.20
N THR A 129 -0.97 -16.43 0.11
CA THR A 129 -1.91 -16.83 -0.93
C THR A 129 -1.51 -16.27 -2.30
N LEU A 130 -1.09 -15.00 -2.37
CA LEU A 130 -0.77 -14.37 -3.65
C LEU A 130 0.59 -14.77 -4.21
N THR A 131 1.55 -15.16 -3.38
CA THR A 131 2.93 -15.39 -3.79
C THR A 131 3.08 -16.37 -4.95
N PRO A 132 2.42 -17.54 -4.99
CA PRO A 132 2.53 -18.45 -6.13
C PRO A 132 1.96 -17.90 -7.44
N HIS A 133 1.18 -16.83 -7.38
CA HIS A 133 0.47 -16.26 -8.52
C HIS A 133 1.11 -14.99 -9.08
N ILE A 134 2.23 -14.54 -8.51
CA ILE A 134 2.91 -13.32 -8.95
C ILE A 134 3.55 -13.54 -10.32
N ILE A 135 3.18 -12.68 -11.29
CA ILE A 135 3.81 -12.67 -12.62
C ILE A 135 4.68 -11.42 -12.84
N ASP A 136 4.45 -10.36 -12.07
CA ASP A 136 5.28 -9.16 -12.07
C ASP A 136 5.07 -8.40 -10.77
N GLN A 137 6.04 -7.54 -10.40
CA GLN A 137 5.92 -6.71 -9.21
C GLN A 137 6.75 -5.44 -9.36
N ALA A 138 6.36 -4.41 -8.59
CA ALA A 138 7.08 -3.15 -8.49
C ALA A 138 6.91 -2.57 -7.10
N MET A 139 7.75 -1.61 -6.74
CA MET A 139 7.73 -1.01 -5.40
C MET A 139 8.00 0.49 -5.49
N LEU A 140 7.29 1.25 -4.65
CA LEU A 140 7.53 2.67 -4.37
C LEU A 140 7.81 2.82 -2.89
N THR A 141 8.88 3.52 -2.53
CA THR A 141 9.21 3.80 -1.13
C THR A 141 8.96 5.27 -0.83
N GLY A 142 8.18 5.53 0.23
CA GLY A 142 8.08 6.84 0.85
C GLY A 142 8.63 6.78 2.26
N LYS A 143 9.00 7.94 2.83
CA LYS A 143 9.57 8.04 4.17
C LYS A 143 8.71 8.93 5.04
N PHE A 144 8.67 8.63 6.34
CA PHE A 144 8.02 9.48 7.32
C PHE A 144 8.69 9.30 8.68
N GLY A 145 9.03 10.42 9.32
CA GLY A 145 9.69 10.42 10.62
C GLY A 145 8.76 10.86 11.74
N VAL A 146 9.13 10.51 12.97
CA VAL A 146 8.33 10.83 14.15
C VAL A 146 8.08 12.33 14.31
N LEU A 147 9.01 13.19 13.86
CA LEU A 147 8.87 14.63 13.94
C LEU A 147 8.20 15.26 12.71
N ASP A 148 7.96 14.50 11.65
CA ASP A 148 7.40 15.05 10.41
C ASP A 148 5.95 15.53 10.59
N ILE A 149 5.25 15.04 11.58
CA ILE A 149 3.90 15.48 11.91
C ILE A 149 3.87 16.95 12.37
N LEU A 150 5.00 17.46 12.87
CA LEU A 150 5.14 18.84 13.33
C LEU A 150 5.56 19.79 12.22
N ARG A 151 5.95 19.24 11.05
CA ARG A 151 6.45 20.04 9.93
C ARG A 151 5.30 20.81 9.28
N GLN A 152 5.59 22.09 8.91
CA GLN A 152 4.66 22.83 8.06
C GLN A 152 4.88 22.42 6.61
N GLU A 153 3.79 22.14 5.92
CA GLU A 153 3.77 21.82 4.50
C GLU A 153 2.98 22.89 3.76
N LEU A 154 3.59 23.39 2.70
CA LEU A 154 3.00 24.45 1.86
C LEU A 154 2.27 23.87 0.66
#